data_5f15b1312eba87d23603589c3bc3acc7
#
_entry.id   5f15b1312eba87d23603589c3bc3acc7
#
_cell.length_a   1.000
_cell.length_b   1.000
_cell.length_c   1.000
_cell.angle_alpha   90.00
_cell.angle_beta   90.00
_cell.angle_gamma   90.00
#
_symmetry.space_group_name_H-M   'P 1'
#
loop_
_entity.id
_entity.type
_entity.pdbx_description
1 polymer ?
#
loop_
_entity_poly.entity_id
_entity_poly.type
_entity_poly.pdbx_seq_one_letter_code
_entity_poly.pdbx_strand_id
1 'polypeptide(L)'
;MNPQIEALQHLTRRHFLGRTAHGLGAIALGSLIKGSLPAAAAATPAPSLLTAHSPRFPGKAKRVIYLHLTGSPPHLDLFDYKPELVKRTGQDCPDAFLKGKRFAFTSGTPKLLGTPRTFARHGQGGVWLSDALPHLQTVADELCVIRSMTTDQFNHAPAELLVYTGSPRPGRPSIGAWVTYGLGTENQNLPGFVVLISSGVQPNGGKNSFGNGFLPSVYQGVQCRSKGDPVLYASDPAGMDRDVRRMGLDTLRDLNELQSQELGHPETATRIAQYELAFRMQMSVPEVMDINRETPATLEAYGAKPGESSFANNCLLARR
;
A
#
# COMPACT_ATOMS: atom_id res chain seq x y z
N MET A 1 14.80 39.47 9.27
CA MET A 1 14.53 38.03 9.01
C MET A 1 13.50 37.56 10.02
N ASN A 2 12.51 36.76 9.65
CA ASN A 2 11.46 36.32 10.60
C ASN A 2 12.08 35.30 11.59
N PRO A 3 12.01 35.51 12.93
CA PRO A 3 12.63 34.63 13.92
C PRO A 3 12.12 33.18 13.86
N GLN A 4 10.87 32.98 13.40
CA GLN A 4 10.31 31.63 13.21
C GLN A 4 10.93 30.89 12.03
N ILE A 5 11.25 31.58 10.94
CA ILE A 5 11.94 31.02 9.79
C ILE A 5 13.37 30.63 10.15
N GLU A 6 14.05 31.46 10.93
CA GLU A 6 15.41 31.21 11.40
C GLU A 6 15.47 29.98 12.33
N ALA A 7 14.50 29.83 13.23
CA ALA A 7 14.38 28.66 14.11
C ALA A 7 14.12 27.36 13.31
N LEU A 8 13.26 27.41 12.28
CA LEU A 8 12.98 26.26 11.41
C LEU A 8 14.19 25.84 10.56
N GLN A 9 14.98 26.80 10.10
CA GLN A 9 16.23 26.53 9.34
C GLN A 9 17.25 25.75 10.18
N HIS A 10 17.32 25.99 11.47
CA HIS A 10 18.18 25.24 12.37
C HIS A 10 17.76 23.80 12.60
N LEU A 11 16.49 23.45 12.33
CA LEU A 11 15.96 22.11 12.53
C LEU A 11 16.14 21.18 11.33
N THR A 12 16.53 21.66 10.14
CA THR A 12 16.67 20.83 8.96
C THR A 12 18.12 20.30 8.80
N ARG A 13 18.27 18.96 8.66
CA ARG A 13 19.58 18.32 8.40
C ARG A 13 20.27 18.90 7.16
N ARG A 14 19.51 19.27 6.15
CA ARG A 14 20.02 19.83 4.90
C ARG A 14 20.60 21.23 5.12
N HIS A 15 19.95 22.04 5.96
CA HIS A 15 20.45 23.38 6.32
C HIS A 15 21.69 23.30 7.20
N PHE A 16 21.72 22.34 8.14
CA PHE A 16 22.89 22.04 8.95
C PHE A 16 24.08 21.63 8.07
N LEU A 17 23.88 20.67 7.15
CA LEU A 17 24.91 20.23 6.22
C LEU A 17 25.31 21.32 5.22
N GLY A 18 24.37 22.15 4.75
CA GLY A 18 24.64 23.29 3.87
C GLY A 18 25.53 24.36 4.54
N ARG A 19 25.29 24.69 5.81
CA ARG A 19 26.14 25.62 6.56
C ARG A 19 27.54 25.09 6.87
N THR A 20 27.64 23.78 7.11
CA THR A 20 28.95 23.15 7.31
C THR A 20 29.73 22.97 6.00
N ALA A 21 29.06 22.89 4.85
CA ALA A 21 29.67 22.81 3.53
C ALA A 21 30.33 24.14 3.10
N HIS A 22 29.94 25.28 3.69
CA HIS A 22 30.68 26.55 3.55
C HIS A 22 31.95 26.63 4.41
N GLY A 23 32.19 25.62 5.25
CA GLY A 23 33.39 25.46 6.04
C GLY A 23 34.45 24.60 5.33
N LEU A 24 35.41 24.12 6.10
CA LEU A 24 36.60 23.35 5.67
C LEU A 24 36.35 22.22 4.68
N GLY A 25 35.11 21.63 4.67
CA GLY A 25 34.76 20.54 3.77
C GLY A 25 34.64 20.93 2.29
N ALA A 26 34.14 22.14 1.99
CA ALA A 26 34.07 22.65 0.61
C ALA A 26 35.43 22.95 0.04
N ILE A 27 36.39 23.40 0.88
CA ILE A 27 37.79 23.66 0.49
C ILE A 27 38.49 22.34 0.20
N ALA A 28 38.29 21.32 1.01
CA ALA A 28 38.87 19.99 0.83
C ALA A 28 38.31 19.27 -0.41
N LEU A 29 36.98 19.34 -0.64
CA LEU A 29 36.35 18.75 -1.81
C LEU A 29 36.70 19.48 -3.10
N GLY A 30 36.78 20.81 -3.08
CA GLY A 30 37.19 21.66 -4.21
C GLY A 30 38.64 21.41 -4.64
N SER A 31 39.52 21.00 -3.71
CA SER A 31 40.89 20.64 -4.03
C SER A 31 41.05 19.26 -4.69
N LEU A 32 40.07 18.37 -4.51
CA LEU A 32 40.02 17.03 -5.11
C LEU A 32 39.33 17.01 -6.50
N ILE A 33 38.51 18.05 -6.82
CA ILE A 33 37.85 18.20 -8.12
C ILE A 33 38.61 19.21 -8.99
N LYS A 34 39.90 19.01 -9.18
CA LYS A 34 40.66 19.67 -10.26
C LYS A 34 40.45 18.94 -11.60
N GLY A 35 39.27 19.03 -12.13
CA GLY A 35 38.91 18.57 -13.47
C GLY A 35 37.60 19.24 -13.87
N SER A 36 37.71 20.24 -14.73
CA SER A 36 36.66 20.88 -15.55
C SER A 36 35.20 20.73 -15.01
N LEU A 37 34.74 21.76 -14.32
CA LEU A 37 33.30 21.98 -14.15
C LEU A 37 32.68 22.20 -15.55
N PRO A 38 31.81 21.36 -16.04
CA PRO A 38 30.99 21.72 -17.19
C PRO A 38 30.14 22.94 -16.83
N ALA A 39 30.08 23.90 -17.77
CA ALA A 39 29.22 25.08 -17.66
C ALA A 39 27.83 24.67 -17.18
N ALA A 40 27.24 25.51 -16.34
CA ALA A 40 25.90 25.33 -15.78
C ALA A 40 24.92 24.77 -16.82
N ALA A 41 24.70 23.48 -16.78
CA ALA A 41 23.62 22.87 -17.53
C ALA A 41 22.33 23.50 -17.01
N ALA A 42 21.51 24.02 -17.91
CA ALA A 42 20.18 24.48 -17.61
C ALA A 42 19.51 23.43 -16.70
N ALA A 43 18.97 23.88 -15.57
CA ALA A 43 18.40 23.00 -14.56
C ALA A 43 17.35 22.11 -15.23
N THR A 44 17.69 20.87 -15.50
CA THR A 44 16.71 19.85 -15.87
C THR A 44 15.72 19.78 -14.73
N PRO A 45 14.41 19.86 -15.01
CA PRO A 45 13.40 19.69 -13.96
C PRO A 45 13.72 18.46 -13.15
N ALA A 46 13.73 18.59 -11.83
CA ALA A 46 14.00 17.44 -10.96
C ALA A 46 12.99 16.33 -11.33
N PRO A 47 13.45 15.08 -11.54
CA PRO A 47 12.56 13.99 -11.91
C PRO A 47 11.44 13.89 -10.88
N SER A 48 10.20 13.73 -11.35
CA SER A 48 9.05 13.53 -10.46
C SER A 48 9.34 12.38 -9.50
N LEU A 49 9.01 12.53 -8.23
CA LEU A 49 9.17 11.48 -7.21
C LEU A 49 8.49 10.16 -7.57
N LEU A 50 7.51 10.22 -8.49
CA LEU A 50 6.75 9.07 -8.96
C LEU A 50 7.20 8.56 -10.34
N THR A 51 8.27 9.09 -10.91
CA THR A 51 8.80 8.62 -12.19
C THR A 51 9.15 7.13 -12.12
N ALA A 52 8.73 6.37 -13.16
CA ALA A 52 9.07 4.96 -13.25
C ALA A 52 10.59 4.75 -13.31
N HIS A 53 11.08 3.80 -12.53
CA HIS A 53 12.47 3.40 -12.48
C HIS A 53 12.66 2.01 -13.07
N SER A 54 13.74 1.81 -13.81
CA SER A 54 14.09 0.47 -14.29
C SER A 54 14.46 -0.43 -13.10
N PRO A 55 13.83 -1.60 -12.96
CA PRO A 55 14.17 -2.52 -11.88
C PRO A 55 15.59 -3.08 -12.10
N ARG A 56 16.30 -3.35 -11.00
CA ARG A 56 17.64 -3.95 -11.05
C ARG A 56 17.65 -5.32 -11.74
N PHE A 57 16.56 -6.05 -11.63
CA PHE A 57 16.33 -7.34 -12.28
C PHE A 57 15.07 -7.24 -13.14
N PRO A 58 15.07 -7.81 -14.36
CA PRO A 58 13.89 -7.78 -15.21
C PRO A 58 12.72 -8.49 -14.53
N GLY A 59 11.65 -7.74 -14.24
CA GLY A 59 10.43 -8.25 -13.64
C GLY A 59 9.48 -8.79 -14.70
N LYS A 60 8.83 -9.92 -14.43
CA LYS A 60 7.76 -10.46 -15.28
C LYS A 60 6.40 -9.83 -14.96
N ALA A 61 6.14 -9.59 -13.69
CA ALA A 61 4.89 -8.98 -13.22
C ALA A 61 4.96 -7.45 -13.35
N LYS A 62 3.94 -6.87 -13.98
CA LYS A 62 3.79 -5.41 -14.14
C LYS A 62 2.85 -4.81 -13.10
N ARG A 63 1.97 -5.62 -12.52
CA ARG A 63 0.94 -5.21 -11.55
C ARG A 63 0.84 -6.25 -10.46
N VAL A 64 0.50 -5.80 -9.25
CA VAL A 64 0.26 -6.67 -8.10
C VAL A 64 -1.10 -6.33 -7.51
N ILE A 65 -1.95 -7.33 -7.35
CA ILE A 65 -3.21 -7.22 -6.59
C ILE A 65 -3.04 -8.04 -5.32
N TYR A 66 -3.11 -7.38 -4.16
CA TYR A 66 -3.00 -8.02 -2.86
C TYR A 66 -4.39 -8.10 -2.22
N LEU A 67 -4.92 -9.31 -2.09
CA LEU A 67 -6.20 -9.57 -1.47
C LEU A 67 -5.98 -9.96 0.00
N HIS A 68 -6.25 -9.03 0.91
CA HIS A 68 -6.19 -9.30 2.33
C HIS A 68 -7.58 -9.63 2.87
N LEU A 69 -7.69 -10.80 3.48
CA LEU A 69 -8.93 -11.25 4.10
C LEU A 69 -8.87 -10.93 5.60
N THR A 70 -9.31 -9.72 5.97
CA THR A 70 -9.37 -9.27 7.37
C THR A 70 -10.27 -10.21 8.19
N GLY A 71 -9.83 -10.54 9.41
CA GLY A 71 -10.48 -11.52 10.26
C GLY A 71 -9.96 -12.94 10.05
N SER A 72 -9.11 -13.14 9.04
CA SER A 72 -8.33 -14.37 8.82
C SER A 72 -9.19 -15.63 8.78
N PRO A 73 -9.87 -15.91 7.65
CA PRO A 73 -10.61 -17.16 7.51
C PRO A 73 -9.69 -18.36 7.82
N PRO A 74 -10.18 -19.40 8.49
CA PRO A 74 -9.35 -20.49 8.97
C PRO A 74 -8.70 -21.26 7.81
N HIS A 75 -7.39 -21.18 7.70
CA HIS A 75 -6.62 -21.88 6.66
C HIS A 75 -6.81 -23.41 6.72
N LEU A 76 -7.10 -23.96 7.90
CA LEU A 76 -7.42 -25.38 8.11
C LEU A 76 -8.70 -25.81 7.41
N ASP A 77 -9.63 -24.88 7.15
CA ASP A 77 -10.88 -25.15 6.43
C ASP A 77 -10.75 -24.88 4.91
N LEU A 78 -9.64 -24.29 4.46
CA LEU A 78 -9.50 -23.82 3.08
C LEU A 78 -8.33 -24.48 2.31
N PHE A 79 -7.12 -24.44 2.86
CA PHE A 79 -5.89 -24.77 2.13
C PHE A 79 -4.99 -25.82 2.82
N ASP A 80 -5.11 -26.00 4.13
CA ASP A 80 -4.19 -26.79 4.92
C ASP A 80 -4.87 -27.98 5.58
N TYR A 81 -5.10 -29.04 4.81
CA TYR A 81 -5.77 -30.26 5.28
C TYR A 81 -4.96 -31.01 6.34
N LYS A 82 -5.55 -31.22 7.49
CA LYS A 82 -4.97 -31.94 8.64
C LYS A 82 -5.83 -33.15 9.03
N PRO A 83 -5.70 -34.31 8.37
CA PRO A 83 -6.55 -35.48 8.62
C PRO A 83 -6.43 -36.00 10.07
N GLU A 84 -5.25 -35.93 10.70
CA GLU A 84 -5.09 -36.32 12.11
C GLU A 84 -5.83 -35.39 13.06
N LEU A 85 -5.94 -34.09 12.73
CA LEU A 85 -6.72 -33.15 13.54
C LEU A 85 -8.23 -33.46 13.44
N VAL A 86 -8.70 -33.84 12.25
CA VAL A 86 -10.10 -34.29 12.05
C VAL A 86 -10.41 -35.52 12.92
N LYS A 87 -9.56 -36.53 12.91
CA LYS A 87 -9.71 -37.75 13.74
C LYS A 87 -9.73 -37.48 15.24
N ARG A 88 -9.04 -36.44 15.68
CA ARG A 88 -8.90 -36.09 17.10
C ARG A 88 -9.88 -34.98 17.53
N THR A 89 -10.81 -34.59 16.72
CA THR A 89 -11.82 -33.58 17.07
C THR A 89 -12.53 -33.91 18.35
N GLY A 90 -12.61 -32.97 19.29
CA GLY A 90 -13.23 -33.10 20.60
C GLY A 90 -12.32 -33.70 21.69
N GLN A 91 -11.15 -34.23 21.37
CA GLN A 91 -10.16 -34.66 22.33
C GLN A 91 -9.47 -33.47 23.00
N ASP A 92 -8.92 -33.65 24.20
CA ASP A 92 -8.10 -32.64 24.85
C ASP A 92 -6.80 -32.41 24.09
N CYS A 93 -6.41 -31.13 23.96
CA CYS A 93 -5.13 -30.80 23.35
C CYS A 93 -3.98 -31.36 24.20
N PRO A 94 -3.06 -32.16 23.63
CA PRO A 94 -1.94 -32.73 24.36
C PRO A 94 -1.04 -31.64 24.98
N ASP A 95 -0.56 -31.86 26.20
CA ASP A 95 0.33 -30.94 26.92
C ASP A 95 1.58 -30.56 26.14
N ALA A 96 2.07 -31.43 25.25
CA ALA A 96 3.22 -31.15 24.39
C ALA A 96 3.02 -29.93 23.50
N PHE A 97 1.78 -29.60 23.13
CA PHE A 97 1.46 -28.40 22.33
C PHE A 97 1.19 -27.17 23.21
N LEU A 98 0.92 -27.33 24.48
CA LEU A 98 0.55 -26.28 25.44
C LEU A 98 1.72 -25.82 26.29
N LYS A 99 2.65 -26.72 26.61
CA LYS A 99 3.76 -26.45 27.52
C LYS A 99 4.63 -25.30 27.04
N GLY A 100 4.78 -24.29 27.90
CA GLY A 100 5.58 -23.09 27.62
C GLY A 100 4.95 -22.08 26.64
N LYS A 101 3.71 -22.34 26.21
CA LYS A 101 2.97 -21.38 25.35
C LYS A 101 1.93 -20.62 26.14
N ARG A 102 1.74 -19.37 25.79
CA ARG A 102 0.73 -18.50 26.35
C ARG A 102 -0.29 -18.16 25.28
N PHE A 103 -1.54 -18.56 25.52
CA PHE A 103 -2.64 -18.26 24.60
C PHE A 103 -3.44 -17.07 25.13
N ALA A 104 -3.74 -16.10 24.26
CA ALA A 104 -4.69 -15.07 24.59
C ALA A 104 -6.13 -15.61 24.47
N PHE A 105 -7.00 -15.16 25.34
CA PHE A 105 -8.44 -15.46 25.29
C PHE A 105 -8.85 -16.93 25.51
N THR A 106 -7.93 -17.83 25.87
CA THR A 106 -8.22 -19.22 26.22
C THR A 106 -7.85 -19.49 27.66
N SER A 107 -8.74 -20.19 28.39
CA SER A 107 -8.51 -20.69 29.72
C SER A 107 -8.72 -22.20 29.74
N GLY A 108 -7.95 -22.91 30.58
CA GLY A 108 -8.01 -24.38 30.69
C GLY A 108 -7.39 -25.09 29.49
N THR A 109 -7.62 -26.41 29.39
CA THR A 109 -7.15 -27.22 28.26
C THR A 109 -8.13 -27.13 27.10
N PRO A 110 -7.72 -26.54 25.94
CA PRO A 110 -8.60 -26.45 24.77
C PRO A 110 -8.84 -27.85 24.17
N LYS A 111 -9.98 -28.01 23.51
CA LYS A 111 -10.27 -29.18 22.69
C LYS A 111 -9.69 -29.00 21.29
N LEU A 112 -9.27 -30.12 20.70
CA LEU A 112 -8.87 -30.13 19.28
C LEU A 112 -10.10 -30.00 18.38
N LEU A 113 -9.97 -29.24 17.30
CA LEU A 113 -11.02 -29.03 16.31
C LEU A 113 -10.47 -29.24 14.91
N GLY A 114 -10.88 -30.30 14.25
CA GLY A 114 -10.64 -30.50 12.82
C GLY A 114 -11.69 -29.82 11.97
N THR A 115 -11.40 -29.73 10.67
CA THR A 115 -12.30 -29.11 9.70
C THR A 115 -13.56 -29.97 9.46
N PRO A 116 -14.76 -29.36 9.33
CA PRO A 116 -15.96 -30.04 8.86
C PRO A 116 -16.00 -30.13 7.32
N ARG A 117 -15.03 -29.54 6.62
CA ARG A 117 -14.97 -29.48 5.16
C ARG A 117 -14.39 -30.74 4.56
N THR A 118 -14.77 -31.01 3.32
CA THR A 118 -14.15 -32.06 2.51
C THR A 118 -12.98 -31.49 1.70
N PHE A 119 -11.91 -32.24 1.60
CA PHE A 119 -10.73 -31.86 0.85
C PHE A 119 -10.45 -32.87 -0.26
N ALA A 120 -10.02 -32.36 -1.41
CA ALA A 120 -9.54 -33.17 -2.52
C ALA A 120 -8.27 -32.54 -3.13
N ARG A 121 -7.53 -33.35 -3.88
CA ARG A 121 -6.41 -32.86 -4.68
C ARG A 121 -6.92 -32.36 -6.02
N HIS A 122 -6.45 -31.16 -6.41
CA HIS A 122 -6.85 -30.50 -7.64
C HIS A 122 -5.62 -30.13 -8.47
N GLY A 123 -5.83 -30.03 -9.80
CA GLY A 123 -4.78 -29.76 -10.77
C GLY A 123 -3.78 -30.89 -10.93
N GLN A 124 -2.84 -30.72 -11.86
CA GLN A 124 -1.73 -31.66 -12.09
C GLN A 124 -0.73 -31.64 -10.91
N GLY A 125 -0.56 -30.47 -10.29
CA GLY A 125 0.27 -30.29 -9.09
C GLY A 125 -0.28 -30.94 -7.84
N GLY A 126 -1.53 -31.38 -7.82
CA GLY A 126 -2.17 -32.09 -6.72
C GLY A 126 -2.33 -31.24 -5.47
N VAL A 127 -2.65 -29.95 -5.60
CA VAL A 127 -2.87 -29.03 -4.49
C VAL A 127 -4.12 -29.42 -3.70
N TRP A 128 -4.00 -29.51 -2.36
CA TRP A 128 -5.16 -29.74 -1.51
C TRP A 128 -5.99 -28.47 -1.36
N LEU A 129 -7.26 -28.54 -1.77
CA LEU A 129 -8.24 -27.47 -1.60
C LEU A 129 -9.54 -28.02 -1.04
N SER A 130 -10.23 -27.23 -0.22
CA SER A 130 -11.51 -27.60 0.34
C SER A 130 -12.68 -27.34 -0.62
N ASP A 131 -13.81 -27.97 -0.38
CA ASP A 131 -15.09 -27.75 -1.05
C ASP A 131 -15.63 -26.31 -0.93
N ALA A 132 -15.10 -25.53 0.01
CA ALA A 132 -15.43 -24.12 0.17
C ALA A 132 -14.87 -23.22 -0.94
N LEU A 133 -13.96 -23.74 -1.78
CA LEU A 133 -13.22 -22.97 -2.80
C LEU A 133 -13.46 -23.49 -4.22
N PRO A 134 -14.72 -23.65 -4.69
CA PRO A 134 -15.02 -24.32 -5.95
C PRO A 134 -14.35 -23.66 -7.18
N HIS A 135 -14.24 -22.33 -7.18
CA HIS A 135 -13.62 -21.60 -8.29
C HIS A 135 -12.10 -21.69 -8.26
N LEU A 136 -11.46 -21.69 -7.08
CA LEU A 136 -10.00 -21.88 -6.99
C LEU A 136 -9.57 -23.30 -7.37
N GLN A 137 -10.43 -24.29 -7.19
CA GLN A 137 -10.18 -25.66 -7.65
C GLN A 137 -9.95 -25.74 -9.17
N THR A 138 -10.66 -24.90 -9.95
CA THR A 138 -10.53 -24.90 -11.42
C THR A 138 -9.23 -24.28 -11.93
N VAL A 139 -8.52 -23.51 -11.08
CA VAL A 139 -7.25 -22.86 -11.40
C VAL A 139 -6.12 -23.31 -10.47
N ALA A 140 -6.22 -24.52 -9.94
CA ALA A 140 -5.31 -25.06 -8.93
C ALA A 140 -3.84 -25.05 -9.38
N ASP A 141 -3.55 -25.29 -10.64
CA ASP A 141 -2.19 -25.29 -11.19
C ASP A 141 -1.58 -23.89 -11.33
N GLU A 142 -2.39 -22.83 -11.27
CA GLU A 142 -1.96 -21.44 -11.23
C GLU A 142 -1.62 -20.97 -9.80
N LEU A 143 -1.90 -21.79 -8.78
CA LEU A 143 -1.76 -21.40 -7.37
C LEU A 143 -0.42 -21.86 -6.78
N CYS A 144 0.23 -20.96 -6.06
CA CYS A 144 1.31 -21.29 -5.14
C CYS A 144 0.84 -21.15 -3.70
N VAL A 145 0.62 -22.28 -3.01
CA VAL A 145 0.13 -22.30 -1.62
C VAL A 145 1.30 -22.45 -0.65
N ILE A 146 1.58 -21.40 0.14
CA ILE A 146 2.65 -21.38 1.14
C ILE A 146 2.07 -21.71 2.51
N ARG A 147 2.15 -22.98 2.94
CA ARG A 147 1.60 -23.47 4.21
C ARG A 147 2.55 -23.32 5.39
N SER A 148 3.80 -22.97 5.15
CA SER A 148 4.84 -22.83 6.18
C SER A 148 4.94 -21.44 6.79
N MET A 149 4.05 -20.52 6.43
CA MET A 149 4.00 -19.17 7.03
C MET A 149 3.65 -19.26 8.51
N THR A 150 4.43 -18.58 9.33
CA THR A 150 4.24 -18.52 10.80
C THR A 150 4.39 -17.09 11.29
N THR A 151 3.81 -16.81 12.45
CA THR A 151 3.97 -15.53 13.14
C THR A 151 3.93 -15.75 14.66
N ASP A 152 4.61 -14.90 15.40
CA ASP A 152 4.53 -14.79 16.85
C ASP A 152 3.43 -13.81 17.31
N GLN A 153 2.79 -13.12 16.35
CA GLN A 153 1.75 -12.15 16.63
C GLN A 153 0.38 -12.82 16.68
N PHE A 154 -0.21 -12.90 17.86
CA PHE A 154 -1.52 -13.54 18.08
C PHE A 154 -2.70 -12.57 17.95
N ASN A 155 -2.47 -11.25 17.99
CA ASN A 155 -3.51 -10.22 17.89
C ASN A 155 -3.56 -9.67 16.46
N HIS A 156 -4.77 -9.37 15.97
CA HIS A 156 -5.01 -8.90 14.59
C HIS A 156 -4.17 -7.69 14.21
N ALA A 157 -4.22 -6.60 15.00
CA ALA A 157 -3.56 -5.36 14.63
C ALA A 157 -2.04 -5.48 14.45
N PRO A 158 -1.26 -6.04 15.41
CA PRO A 158 0.17 -6.23 15.21
C PRO A 158 0.49 -7.28 14.14
N ALA A 159 -0.33 -8.33 13.98
CA ALA A 159 -0.15 -9.33 12.94
C ALA A 159 -0.36 -8.74 11.53
N GLU A 160 -1.41 -7.96 11.34
CA GLU A 160 -1.66 -7.25 10.07
C GLU A 160 -0.54 -6.26 9.76
N LEU A 161 -0.10 -5.45 10.74
CA LEU A 161 1.03 -4.55 10.56
C LEU A 161 2.30 -5.30 10.17
N LEU A 162 2.58 -6.44 10.81
CA LEU A 162 3.74 -7.27 10.46
C LEU A 162 3.68 -7.74 9.00
N VAL A 163 2.52 -8.22 8.54
CA VAL A 163 2.33 -8.65 7.14
C VAL A 163 2.48 -7.51 6.16
N TYR A 164 1.91 -6.33 6.46
CA TYR A 164 1.94 -5.19 5.54
C TYR A 164 3.26 -4.42 5.53
N THR A 165 3.97 -4.36 6.66
CA THR A 165 5.10 -3.44 6.84
C THR A 165 6.40 -4.10 7.29
N GLY A 166 6.37 -5.40 7.58
CA GLY A 166 7.50 -6.12 8.18
C GLY A 166 7.76 -5.77 9.66
N SER A 167 6.80 -5.11 10.34
CA SER A 167 6.90 -4.76 11.76
C SER A 167 5.54 -4.81 12.44
N PRO A 168 5.42 -5.40 13.63
CA PRO A 168 4.17 -5.37 14.38
C PRO A 168 3.84 -4.00 14.98
N ARG A 169 4.73 -3.01 14.79
CA ARG A 169 4.58 -1.63 15.29
C ARG A 169 4.36 -0.66 14.14
N PRO A 170 3.54 0.41 14.34
CA PRO A 170 3.35 1.46 13.34
C PRO A 170 4.66 2.20 13.00
N GLY A 171 4.64 2.94 11.89
CA GLY A 171 5.72 3.85 11.50
C GLY A 171 6.63 3.34 10.39
N ARG A 172 6.49 2.08 9.96
CA ARG A 172 7.21 1.56 8.78
C ARG A 172 6.36 1.67 7.52
N PRO A 173 6.99 1.85 6.35
CA PRO A 173 6.28 1.87 5.08
C PRO A 173 5.65 0.51 4.78
N SER A 174 4.46 0.55 4.20
CA SER A 174 3.77 -0.64 3.70
C SER A 174 4.41 -1.18 2.42
N ILE A 175 4.08 -2.43 2.06
CA ILE A 175 4.56 -3.07 0.82
C ILE A 175 4.29 -2.19 -0.40
N GLY A 176 3.07 -1.65 -0.55
CA GLY A 176 2.73 -0.79 -1.68
C GLY A 176 3.52 0.52 -1.70
N ALA A 177 3.81 1.12 -0.53
CA ALA A 177 4.66 2.29 -0.41
C ALA A 177 6.10 1.99 -0.84
N TRP A 178 6.66 0.85 -0.44
CA TRP A 178 7.99 0.41 -0.88
C TRP A 178 8.07 0.13 -2.37
N VAL A 179 7.06 -0.51 -2.95
CA VAL A 179 6.99 -0.79 -4.39
C VAL A 179 6.96 0.52 -5.19
N THR A 180 6.09 1.46 -4.79
CA THR A 180 5.98 2.75 -5.47
C THR A 180 7.25 3.60 -5.28
N TYR A 181 7.89 3.54 -4.12
CA TYR A 181 9.17 4.23 -3.89
C TYR A 181 10.30 3.66 -4.76
N GLY A 182 10.41 2.33 -4.84
CA GLY A 182 11.51 1.68 -5.54
C GLY A 182 11.36 1.66 -7.06
N LEU A 183 10.13 1.52 -7.57
CA LEU A 183 9.85 1.33 -8.99
C LEU A 183 9.14 2.53 -9.64
N GLY A 184 8.58 3.44 -8.85
CA GLY A 184 7.74 4.52 -9.36
C GLY A 184 6.42 3.99 -9.94
N THR A 185 5.84 4.74 -10.84
CA THR A 185 4.63 4.35 -11.59
C THR A 185 4.71 4.81 -13.05
N GLU A 186 4.25 3.97 -13.95
CA GLU A 186 4.08 4.32 -15.37
C GLU A 186 2.86 5.24 -15.59
N ASN A 187 1.89 5.20 -14.67
CA ASN A 187 0.68 6.01 -14.77
C ASN A 187 0.87 7.37 -14.08
N GLN A 188 0.67 8.43 -14.84
CA GLN A 188 0.81 9.82 -14.34
C GLN A 188 -0.49 10.37 -13.72
N ASN A 189 -1.64 9.74 -13.99
CA ASN A 189 -2.97 10.27 -13.65
C ASN A 189 -3.65 9.50 -12.52
N LEU A 190 -3.11 8.34 -12.15
CA LEU A 190 -3.62 7.49 -11.07
C LEU A 190 -2.50 7.22 -10.06
N PRO A 191 -2.84 6.96 -8.79
CA PRO A 191 -1.83 6.62 -7.80
C PRO A 191 -1.18 5.26 -8.13
N GLY A 192 0.11 5.14 -7.87
CA GLY A 192 0.83 3.88 -8.02
C GLY A 192 0.45 2.83 -6.97
N PHE A 193 -0.16 3.26 -5.87
CA PHE A 193 -0.65 2.40 -4.80
C PHE A 193 -2.10 2.73 -4.46
N VAL A 194 -3.02 1.88 -4.87
CA VAL A 194 -4.46 1.98 -4.63
C VAL A 194 -4.88 1.04 -3.50
N VAL A 195 -5.76 1.51 -2.63
CA VAL A 195 -6.34 0.75 -1.52
C VAL A 195 -7.86 0.72 -1.67
N LEU A 196 -8.43 -0.48 -1.70
CA LEU A 196 -9.87 -0.73 -1.78
C LEU A 196 -10.33 -1.45 -0.51
N ILE A 197 -11.22 -0.83 0.26
CA ILE A 197 -11.73 -1.38 1.52
C ILE A 197 -13.17 -1.81 1.32
N SER A 198 -13.43 -3.11 1.54
CA SER A 198 -14.76 -3.69 1.38
C SER A 198 -15.63 -3.40 2.60
N SER A 199 -16.92 -3.11 2.34
CA SER A 199 -17.96 -2.95 3.38
C SER A 199 -17.62 -1.90 4.46
N GLY A 200 -16.68 -1.00 4.21
CA GLY A 200 -16.31 0.06 5.14
C GLY A 200 -15.53 -0.38 6.39
N VAL A 201 -15.21 -1.67 6.50
CA VAL A 201 -14.45 -2.21 7.64
C VAL A 201 -12.96 -2.01 7.41
N GLN A 202 -12.35 -1.11 8.18
CA GLN A 202 -10.90 -0.88 8.14
C GLN A 202 -10.14 -2.11 8.65
N PRO A 203 -8.92 -2.39 8.15
CA PRO A 203 -8.02 -3.35 8.79
C PRO A 203 -7.74 -2.94 10.24
N ASN A 204 -7.49 -3.91 11.13
CA ASN A 204 -7.26 -3.62 12.56
C ASN A 204 -6.00 -2.77 12.78
N GLY A 205 -5.00 -2.85 11.91
CA GLY A 205 -3.84 -1.96 11.89
C GLY A 205 -4.16 -0.54 11.40
N GLY A 206 -5.40 -0.27 10.96
CA GLY A 206 -5.87 1.03 10.47
C GLY A 206 -5.09 1.51 9.26
N LYS A 207 -4.99 2.84 9.10
CA LYS A 207 -4.26 3.47 7.99
C LYS A 207 -2.76 3.16 7.97
N ASN A 208 -2.18 2.70 9.10
CA ASN A 208 -0.77 2.28 9.12
C ASN A 208 -0.50 1.04 8.24
N SER A 209 -1.53 0.23 7.96
CA SER A 209 -1.43 -0.94 7.09
C SER A 209 -1.13 -0.60 5.62
N PHE A 210 -1.42 0.64 5.19
CA PHE A 210 -1.15 1.13 3.83
C PHE A 210 -0.50 2.53 3.83
N GLY A 211 0.09 2.91 4.95
CA GLY A 211 0.80 4.18 5.11
C GLY A 211 2.19 4.18 4.47
N ASN A 212 2.71 5.39 4.29
CA ASN A 212 4.07 5.62 3.80
C ASN A 212 5.16 5.44 4.88
N GLY A 213 4.78 5.35 6.16
CA GLY A 213 5.72 5.28 7.27
C GLY A 213 6.70 6.47 7.28
N PHE A 214 8.00 6.17 7.22
CA PHE A 214 9.06 7.20 7.14
C PHE A 214 9.41 7.64 5.72
N LEU A 215 8.81 7.04 4.68
CA LEU A 215 8.97 7.52 3.30
C LEU A 215 8.16 8.80 3.08
N PRO A 216 8.49 9.62 2.07
CA PRO A 216 7.68 10.75 1.67
C PRO A 216 6.22 10.39 1.45
N SER A 217 5.31 11.28 1.83
CA SER A 217 3.86 11.02 1.85
C SER A 217 3.25 10.76 0.48
N VAL A 218 3.94 11.10 -0.61
CA VAL A 218 3.51 10.81 -1.99
C VAL A 218 3.43 9.30 -2.29
N TYR A 219 4.11 8.46 -1.51
CA TYR A 219 4.10 7.00 -1.66
C TYR A 219 3.02 6.30 -0.85
N GLN A 220 2.21 7.07 -0.11
CA GLN A 220 1.11 6.52 0.67
C GLN A 220 0.04 5.90 -0.22
N GLY A 221 -0.60 4.83 0.25
CA GLY A 221 -1.75 4.23 -0.41
C GLY A 221 -2.95 5.17 -0.46
N VAL A 222 -3.52 5.34 -1.64
CA VAL A 222 -4.71 6.15 -1.87
C VAL A 222 -5.94 5.26 -1.75
N GLN A 223 -6.76 5.54 -0.72
CA GLN A 223 -8.00 4.80 -0.51
C GLN A 223 -9.07 5.25 -1.49
N CYS A 224 -9.48 4.34 -2.38
CA CYS A 224 -10.62 4.52 -3.27
C CYS A 224 -11.85 3.78 -2.72
N ARG A 225 -13.02 4.35 -2.93
CA ARG A 225 -14.30 3.81 -2.45
C ARG A 225 -15.13 3.32 -3.61
N SER A 226 -15.75 2.16 -3.45
CA SER A 226 -16.66 1.57 -4.46
C SER A 226 -18.07 2.18 -4.42
N LYS A 227 -18.36 3.11 -3.48
CA LYS A 227 -19.63 3.81 -3.34
C LYS A 227 -19.43 5.27 -2.98
N GLY A 228 -20.22 6.16 -3.57
CA GLY A 228 -20.09 7.62 -3.43
C GLY A 228 -18.89 8.16 -4.18
N ASP A 229 -18.34 9.30 -3.73
CA ASP A 229 -17.12 9.85 -4.34
C ASP A 229 -15.97 8.86 -4.23
N PRO A 230 -15.38 8.44 -5.35
CA PRO A 230 -14.32 7.44 -5.35
C PRO A 230 -13.13 7.81 -4.45
N VAL A 231 -12.74 9.08 -4.45
CA VAL A 231 -11.71 9.63 -3.57
C VAL A 231 -12.30 10.83 -2.85
N LEU A 232 -12.13 10.88 -1.52
CA LEU A 232 -12.61 12.00 -0.72
C LEU A 232 -11.94 13.31 -1.17
N TYR A 233 -12.76 14.36 -1.25
CA TYR A 233 -12.30 15.71 -1.63
C TYR A 233 -11.69 15.81 -3.05
N ALA A 234 -11.96 14.84 -3.91
CA ALA A 234 -11.53 14.90 -5.31
C ALA A 234 -12.41 15.84 -6.13
N SER A 235 -13.68 16.01 -5.80
CA SER A 235 -14.59 16.95 -6.48
C SER A 235 -14.29 18.40 -6.12
N ASP A 236 -14.51 19.30 -7.07
CA ASP A 236 -14.38 20.74 -6.84
C ASP A 236 -15.51 21.22 -5.92
N PRO A 237 -15.26 22.13 -4.97
CA PRO A 237 -16.29 22.77 -4.19
C PRO A 237 -17.29 23.54 -5.06
N ALA A 238 -18.53 23.66 -4.60
CA ALA A 238 -19.53 24.45 -5.30
C ALA A 238 -19.04 25.90 -5.53
N GLY A 239 -19.13 26.36 -6.78
CA GLY A 239 -18.68 27.69 -7.19
C GLY A 239 -17.20 27.81 -7.56
N MET A 240 -16.44 26.71 -7.48
CA MET A 240 -15.05 26.67 -7.97
C MET A 240 -15.03 25.88 -9.29
N ASP A 241 -14.69 26.54 -10.37
CA ASP A 241 -14.42 25.85 -11.63
C ASP A 241 -12.98 25.33 -11.69
N ARG A 242 -12.71 24.51 -12.71
CA ARG A 242 -11.43 23.86 -12.89
C ARG A 242 -10.28 24.82 -13.13
N ASP A 243 -10.52 25.93 -13.83
CA ASP A 243 -9.50 26.92 -14.17
C ASP A 243 -9.10 27.72 -12.94
N VAL A 244 -10.08 28.12 -12.11
CA VAL A 244 -9.84 28.74 -10.80
C VAL A 244 -9.05 27.82 -9.88
N ARG A 245 -9.40 26.52 -9.86
CA ARG A 245 -8.64 25.55 -9.10
C ARG A 245 -7.21 25.39 -9.62
N ARG A 246 -7.01 25.33 -10.95
CA ARG A 246 -5.67 25.27 -11.56
C ARG A 246 -4.83 26.48 -11.16
N MET A 247 -5.36 27.69 -11.28
CA MET A 247 -4.67 28.90 -10.84
C MET A 247 -4.29 28.85 -9.34
N GLY A 248 -5.20 28.36 -8.49
CA GLY A 248 -4.91 28.19 -7.07
C GLY A 248 -3.76 27.20 -6.81
N LEU A 249 -3.72 26.09 -7.53
CA LEU A 249 -2.64 25.11 -7.42
C LEU A 249 -1.31 25.62 -7.96
N ASP A 250 -1.32 26.37 -9.06
CA ASP A 250 -0.12 27.01 -9.60
C ASP A 250 0.45 28.03 -8.61
N THR A 251 -0.42 28.86 -8.01
CA THR A 251 -0.02 29.81 -6.96
C THR A 251 0.59 29.09 -5.73
N LEU A 252 -0.06 28.00 -5.30
CA LEU A 252 0.46 27.17 -4.19
C LEU A 252 1.81 26.53 -4.52
N ARG A 253 1.98 26.05 -5.76
CA ARG A 253 3.26 25.53 -6.22
C ARG A 253 4.35 26.60 -6.15
N ASP A 254 4.10 27.77 -6.70
CA ASP A 254 5.06 28.86 -6.72
C ASP A 254 5.44 29.32 -5.29
N LEU A 255 4.47 29.42 -4.38
CA LEU A 255 4.71 29.70 -2.97
C LEU A 255 5.53 28.60 -2.27
N ASN A 256 5.21 27.32 -2.55
CA ASN A 256 5.96 26.20 -2.01
C ASN A 256 7.40 26.13 -2.57
N GLU A 257 7.61 26.50 -3.83
CA GLU A 257 8.94 26.58 -4.41
C GLU A 257 9.78 27.68 -3.75
N LEU A 258 9.23 28.87 -3.51
CA LEU A 258 9.88 29.93 -2.74
C LEU A 258 10.22 29.45 -1.32
N GLN A 259 9.29 28.83 -0.65
CA GLN A 259 9.50 28.27 0.69
C GLN A 259 10.57 27.16 0.69
N SER A 260 10.61 26.33 -0.37
CA SER A 260 11.63 25.29 -0.52
C SER A 260 13.02 25.87 -0.69
N GLN A 261 13.15 26.98 -1.40
CA GLN A 261 14.44 27.67 -1.57
C GLN A 261 14.93 28.26 -0.24
N GLU A 262 14.02 28.80 0.58
CA GLU A 262 14.38 29.38 1.87
C GLU A 262 14.66 28.33 2.95
N LEU A 263 13.81 27.31 3.09
CA LEU A 263 13.86 26.34 4.18
C LEU A 263 14.57 25.04 3.80
N GLY A 264 14.61 24.68 2.52
CA GLY A 264 15.19 23.42 2.04
C GLY A 264 14.48 22.15 2.55
N HIS A 265 13.19 22.26 2.93
CA HIS A 265 12.47 21.14 3.53
C HIS A 265 12.00 20.14 2.46
N PRO A 266 12.40 18.84 2.52
CA PRO A 266 12.11 17.86 1.48
C PRO A 266 10.61 17.58 1.28
N GLU A 267 9.79 17.75 2.31
CA GLU A 267 8.34 17.55 2.23
C GLU A 267 7.62 18.60 1.37
N THR A 268 8.25 19.74 1.08
CA THR A 268 7.66 20.76 0.21
C THR A 268 7.47 20.23 -1.22
N ALA A 269 8.49 19.56 -1.77
CA ALA A 269 8.40 18.93 -3.08
C ALA A 269 7.34 17.81 -3.11
N THR A 270 7.22 17.06 -2.01
CA THR A 270 6.21 16.01 -1.84
C THR A 270 4.79 16.58 -1.87
N ARG A 271 4.55 17.72 -1.21
CA ARG A 271 3.24 18.40 -1.22
C ARG A 271 2.85 18.86 -2.62
N ILE A 272 3.79 19.47 -3.35
CA ILE A 272 3.56 19.86 -4.75
C ILE A 272 3.13 18.64 -5.57
N ALA A 273 3.89 17.55 -5.50
CA ALA A 273 3.58 16.32 -6.22
C ALA A 273 2.21 15.73 -5.85
N GLN A 274 1.82 15.78 -4.57
CA GLN A 274 0.52 15.32 -4.10
C GLN A 274 -0.63 16.18 -4.64
N TYR A 275 -0.51 17.50 -4.64
CA TYR A 275 -1.55 18.38 -5.19
C TYR A 275 -1.73 18.18 -6.68
N GLU A 276 -0.64 18.03 -7.42
CA GLU A 276 -0.67 17.75 -8.85
C GLU A 276 -1.31 16.38 -9.16
N LEU A 277 -0.96 15.35 -8.39
CA LEU A 277 -1.58 14.03 -8.53
C LEU A 277 -3.08 14.11 -8.21
N ALA A 278 -3.47 14.75 -7.11
CA ALA A 278 -4.88 14.90 -6.73
C ALA A 278 -5.70 15.61 -7.81
N PHE A 279 -5.15 16.65 -8.42
CA PHE A 279 -5.81 17.37 -9.52
C PHE A 279 -6.00 16.49 -10.77
N ARG A 280 -4.99 15.70 -11.15
CA ARG A 280 -5.11 14.76 -12.28
C ARG A 280 -6.09 13.63 -11.98
N MET A 281 -6.10 13.14 -10.76
CA MET A 281 -7.01 12.07 -10.31
C MET A 281 -8.49 12.45 -10.42
N GLN A 282 -8.84 13.73 -10.29
CA GLN A 282 -10.24 14.19 -10.41
C GLN A 282 -10.89 13.77 -11.73
N MET A 283 -10.11 13.71 -12.81
CA MET A 283 -10.62 13.31 -14.12
C MET A 283 -10.57 11.80 -14.34
N SER A 284 -9.50 11.18 -13.92
CA SER A 284 -9.22 9.77 -14.25
C SER A 284 -9.88 8.78 -13.31
N VAL A 285 -9.96 9.11 -12.01
CA VAL A 285 -10.53 8.19 -11.01
C VAL A 285 -12.01 7.93 -11.22
N PRO A 286 -12.89 8.93 -11.44
CA PRO A 286 -14.31 8.67 -11.68
C PRO A 286 -14.55 7.72 -12.87
N GLU A 287 -13.77 7.85 -13.93
CA GLU A 287 -13.91 7.01 -15.12
C GLU A 287 -13.51 5.56 -14.83
N VAL A 288 -12.38 5.34 -14.16
CA VAL A 288 -11.88 4.01 -13.82
C VAL A 288 -12.81 3.33 -12.79
N MET A 289 -13.36 4.09 -11.84
CA MET A 289 -14.22 3.57 -10.77
C MET A 289 -15.66 3.32 -11.20
N ASP A 290 -16.06 3.73 -12.41
CA ASP A 290 -17.41 3.52 -12.91
C ASP A 290 -17.60 2.11 -13.50
N ILE A 291 -17.97 1.15 -12.64
CA ILE A 291 -18.24 -0.23 -13.04
C ILE A 291 -19.57 -0.41 -13.80
N ASN A 292 -20.43 0.65 -13.94
CA ASN A 292 -21.60 0.57 -14.80
C ASN A 292 -21.25 0.36 -16.27
N ARG A 293 -20.02 0.67 -16.67
CA ARG A 293 -19.52 0.47 -18.03
C ARG A 293 -19.13 -0.98 -18.34
N GLU A 294 -19.13 -1.86 -17.35
CA GLU A 294 -18.84 -3.27 -17.55
C GLU A 294 -20.01 -4.01 -18.19
N THR A 295 -19.70 -5.09 -18.91
CA THR A 295 -20.74 -5.92 -19.51
C THR A 295 -21.54 -6.67 -18.44
N PRO A 296 -22.83 -6.99 -18.67
CA PRO A 296 -23.61 -7.80 -17.74
C PRO A 296 -22.91 -9.13 -17.38
N ALA A 297 -22.31 -9.80 -18.34
CA ALA A 297 -21.57 -11.05 -18.12
C ALA A 297 -20.36 -10.84 -17.19
N THR A 298 -19.65 -9.72 -17.30
CA THR A 298 -18.53 -9.37 -16.39
C THR A 298 -19.06 -9.11 -14.98
N LEU A 299 -20.13 -8.33 -14.85
CA LEU A 299 -20.74 -8.05 -13.55
C LEU A 299 -21.20 -9.35 -12.84
N GLU A 300 -21.84 -10.25 -13.59
CA GLU A 300 -22.27 -11.55 -13.10
C GLU A 300 -21.08 -12.44 -12.68
N ALA A 301 -20.03 -12.53 -13.51
CA ALA A 301 -18.85 -13.33 -13.22
C ALA A 301 -18.14 -12.90 -11.92
N TYR A 302 -18.14 -11.60 -11.60
CA TYR A 302 -17.59 -11.08 -10.35
C TYR A 302 -18.60 -11.07 -9.19
N GLY A 303 -19.91 -11.27 -9.46
CA GLY A 303 -20.98 -11.02 -8.51
C GLY A 303 -21.06 -9.53 -8.11
N ALA A 304 -20.60 -8.65 -9.01
CA ALA A 304 -20.52 -7.22 -8.76
C ALA A 304 -21.87 -6.53 -9.00
N LYS A 305 -22.19 -5.57 -8.12
CA LYS A 305 -23.42 -4.78 -8.22
C LYS A 305 -23.08 -3.28 -8.15
N PRO A 306 -23.24 -2.55 -9.26
CA PRO A 306 -23.00 -1.11 -9.27
C PRO A 306 -23.75 -0.38 -8.16
N GLY A 307 -23.07 0.58 -7.51
CA GLY A 307 -23.65 1.38 -6.42
C GLY A 307 -23.60 0.71 -5.03
N GLU A 308 -23.24 -0.57 -4.92
CA GLU A 308 -23.01 -1.24 -3.65
C GLU A 308 -21.53 -1.18 -3.22
N SER A 309 -21.27 -1.27 -1.91
CA SER A 309 -19.93 -1.46 -1.37
C SER A 309 -19.73 -2.94 -1.04
N SER A 310 -18.93 -3.65 -1.84
CA SER A 310 -18.73 -5.08 -1.69
C SER A 310 -17.30 -5.51 -2.05
N PHE A 311 -16.91 -6.70 -1.58
CA PHE A 311 -15.65 -7.32 -1.98
C PHE A 311 -15.64 -7.63 -3.50
N ALA A 312 -16.76 -8.09 -4.03
CA ALA A 312 -16.94 -8.36 -5.46
C ALA A 312 -16.67 -7.11 -6.32
N ASN A 313 -17.26 -5.96 -5.94
CA ASN A 313 -17.00 -4.69 -6.63
C ASN A 313 -15.54 -4.28 -6.53
N ASN A 314 -14.89 -4.47 -5.38
CA ASN A 314 -13.47 -4.15 -5.22
C ASN A 314 -12.56 -5.06 -6.05
N CYS A 315 -12.88 -6.35 -6.19
CA CYS A 315 -12.15 -7.24 -7.09
C CYS A 315 -12.26 -6.79 -8.55
N LEU A 316 -13.47 -6.40 -8.98
CA LEU A 316 -13.69 -5.87 -10.33
C LEU A 316 -12.93 -4.56 -10.57
N LEU A 317 -12.97 -3.63 -9.60
CA LEU A 317 -12.21 -2.38 -9.65
C LEU A 317 -10.70 -2.58 -9.68
N ALA A 318 -10.18 -3.57 -8.94
CA ALA A 318 -8.76 -3.88 -8.94
C ALA A 318 -8.27 -4.44 -10.30
N ARG A 319 -9.15 -5.03 -11.10
CA ARG A 319 -8.86 -5.48 -12.47
C ARG A 319 -8.75 -4.30 -13.43
N ARG A 320 -9.58 -3.28 -13.27
CA ARG A 320 -9.62 -2.08 -14.13
C ARG A 320 -8.39 -1.21 -13.97
#